data_f8dfd81afe2375517d7df7f1352801a2
#
_entry.id   f8dfd81afe2375517d7df7f1352801a2
#
_cell.length_a   1.000
_cell.length_b   1.000
_cell.length_c   1.000
_cell.angle_alpha   90.00
_cell.angle_beta   90.00
_cell.angle_gamma   90.00
#
_symmetry.space_group_name_H-M   'P 1'
#
loop_
_entity.id
_entity.type
_entity.pdbx_description
1 polymer ?
#
loop_
_entity_poly.entity_id
_entity_poly.type
_entity_poly.pdbx_seq_one_letter_code
_entity_poly.pdbx_strand_id
1 'polypeptide(L)'
;MFNVQYIHKNHNSFFHHPLAFISVFSASVSFFFSQKSDHVVYVEQLAEYCRAAKQNFKNLCTDNITVTHDDCINFLQNNDRHFQNIYIDPARRGSCNKRIFAIDECEPNVIELMPILFQCGKRIIIKVSPMVDITATLSLLPDISEVHVVSVKNECKELLLVIDTESEKSSDRDTIIHCIQINSFDNISDFTFGIKQEKGLPYSTFCKSIKKYLYEPNTSILKAGAYKSIAIEYDIEKLQANSHLYTSDNYISNFPGRKFEIIETVTFNSKNIKDIKTKYPQTNLSTRNFPLTTAELQKKLKTKDGGDLYLFATTLSNDNKVLIICKRATNA
;
A
#
# COMPACT_ATOMS: atom_id res chain seq x y z
N MET A 1 -3.68 -13.61 4.32
CA MET A 1 -2.69 -14.70 4.10
C MET A 1 -1.47 -14.25 3.30
N PHE A 2 -1.62 -13.59 2.14
CA PHE A 2 -0.49 -13.12 1.32
C PHE A 2 0.43 -12.08 1.98
N ASN A 3 -0.11 -11.22 2.84
CA ASN A 3 0.59 -10.08 3.41
C ASN A 3 1.68 -10.47 4.42
N VAL A 4 1.44 -11.51 5.19
CA VAL A 4 2.40 -12.04 6.17
C VAL A 4 3.55 -12.77 5.48
N GLN A 5 3.30 -13.40 4.32
CA GLN A 5 4.34 -14.05 3.52
C GLN A 5 5.35 -13.08 2.91
N TYR A 6 4.95 -11.83 2.67
CA TYR A 6 5.88 -10.78 2.22
C TYR A 6 6.88 -10.40 3.31
N ILE A 7 6.38 -10.13 4.51
CA ILE A 7 7.23 -9.86 5.70
C ILE A 7 8.22 -11.02 5.88
N HIS A 8 7.77 -12.25 5.61
CA HIS A 8 8.56 -13.46 5.72
C HIS A 8 9.71 -13.56 4.69
N LYS A 9 9.56 -13.07 3.46
CA LYS A 9 10.52 -13.34 2.36
C LYS A 9 11.58 -12.23 2.18
N ASN A 10 11.25 -10.98 2.41
CA ASN A 10 12.05 -9.83 1.96
C ASN A 10 12.67 -8.96 3.06
N HIS A 11 12.25 -9.11 4.32
CA HIS A 11 12.83 -8.37 5.42
C HIS A 11 13.45 -9.27 6.47
N ASN A 12 14.65 -9.81 6.16
CA ASN A 12 15.48 -10.46 7.18
C ASN A 12 15.74 -9.55 8.41
N SER A 13 15.66 -8.23 8.25
CA SER A 13 15.81 -7.28 9.35
C SER A 13 14.70 -7.37 10.41
N PHE A 14 13.50 -7.88 10.08
CA PHE A 14 12.44 -8.11 11.08
C PHE A 14 12.73 -9.30 12.00
N PHE A 15 13.66 -10.21 11.63
CA PHE A 15 13.80 -11.53 12.23
C PHE A 15 15.22 -11.85 12.72
N HIS A 16 16.12 -10.87 12.78
CA HIS A 16 17.53 -11.14 13.11
C HIS A 16 17.83 -11.48 14.57
N HIS A 17 16.83 -11.47 15.45
CA HIS A 17 17.01 -11.90 16.85
C HIS A 17 15.88 -12.82 17.30
N PRO A 18 16.21 -13.98 17.89
CA PRO A 18 15.24 -14.96 18.37
C PRO A 18 14.68 -14.54 19.73
N LEU A 19 13.69 -13.65 19.78
CA LEU A 19 13.05 -13.29 21.04
C LEU A 19 11.57 -12.88 20.87
N ALA A 20 10.83 -13.04 21.95
CA ALA A 20 9.39 -12.98 22.10
C ALA A 20 8.67 -11.94 21.20
N PHE A 21 7.73 -12.43 20.43
CA PHE A 21 6.80 -11.66 19.64
C PHE A 21 5.44 -11.67 20.34
N ILE A 22 4.81 -10.51 20.50
CA ILE A 22 3.42 -10.42 20.95
C ILE A 22 2.53 -10.06 19.77
N SER A 23 1.45 -10.79 19.56
CA SER A 23 0.43 -10.49 18.55
C SER A 23 -0.91 -10.30 19.24
N VAL A 24 -1.50 -9.16 18.99
CA VAL A 24 -2.82 -8.82 19.51
C VAL A 24 -3.84 -8.86 18.35
N PHE A 25 -4.95 -9.57 18.54
CA PHE A 25 -6.08 -9.68 17.61
C PHE A 25 -5.88 -10.49 16.31
N SER A 26 -4.76 -11.22 16.10
CA SER A 26 -4.60 -11.98 14.87
C SER A 26 -3.88 -13.31 15.04
N ALA A 27 -4.65 -14.39 15.21
CA ALA A 27 -4.11 -15.75 15.33
C ALA A 27 -3.35 -16.22 14.08
N SER A 28 -3.82 -15.87 12.87
CA SER A 28 -3.13 -16.22 11.63
C SER A 28 -1.79 -15.54 11.48
N VAL A 29 -1.67 -14.29 11.89
CA VAL A 29 -0.41 -13.55 11.92
C VAL A 29 0.54 -14.17 12.94
N SER A 30 0.05 -14.55 14.14
CA SER A 30 0.85 -15.24 15.16
C SER A 30 1.46 -16.54 14.64
N PHE A 31 0.70 -17.33 13.89
CA PHE A 31 1.23 -18.54 13.25
C PHE A 31 2.40 -18.25 12.31
N PHE A 32 2.30 -17.23 11.45
CA PHE A 32 3.40 -16.91 10.54
C PHE A 32 4.62 -16.34 11.28
N PHE A 33 4.41 -15.56 12.33
CA PHE A 33 5.52 -15.09 13.15
C PHE A 33 6.23 -16.22 13.89
N SER A 34 5.50 -17.24 14.35
CA SER A 34 6.08 -18.39 15.02
C SER A 34 7.07 -19.19 14.15
N GLN A 35 6.93 -19.09 12.82
CA GLN A 35 7.86 -19.73 11.88
C GLN A 35 9.25 -19.04 11.83
N LYS A 36 9.39 -17.87 12.45
CA LYS A 36 10.60 -17.03 12.41
C LYS A 36 11.04 -16.51 13.77
N SER A 37 10.27 -16.79 14.81
CA SER A 37 10.53 -16.35 16.17
C SER A 37 10.67 -17.56 17.09
N ASP A 38 11.50 -17.48 18.10
CA ASP A 38 11.64 -18.55 19.08
C ASP A 38 10.35 -18.74 19.89
N HIS A 39 9.66 -17.63 20.16
CA HIS A 39 8.42 -17.67 20.94
C HIS A 39 7.48 -16.53 20.52
N VAL A 40 6.18 -16.84 20.45
CA VAL A 40 5.11 -15.88 20.19
C VAL A 40 4.09 -15.92 21.33
N VAL A 41 3.69 -14.75 21.80
CA VAL A 41 2.55 -14.61 22.72
C VAL A 41 1.38 -14.04 21.94
N TYR A 42 0.31 -14.78 21.85
CA TYR A 42 -0.96 -14.33 21.25
C TYR A 42 -1.93 -13.93 22.37
N VAL A 43 -2.29 -12.67 22.43
CA VAL A 43 -3.22 -12.12 23.42
C VAL A 43 -4.58 -11.87 22.78
N GLU A 44 -5.63 -12.40 23.39
CA GLU A 44 -7.00 -12.33 22.90
C GLU A 44 -7.98 -12.21 24.06
N GLN A 45 -8.88 -11.23 24.01
CA GLN A 45 -9.85 -10.96 25.07
C GLN A 45 -11.07 -11.89 25.05
N LEU A 46 -11.38 -12.53 23.92
CA LEU A 46 -12.54 -13.41 23.78
C LEU A 46 -12.14 -14.86 24.00
N ALA A 47 -12.68 -15.47 25.09
CA ALA A 47 -12.37 -16.84 25.47
C ALA A 47 -12.63 -17.87 24.37
N GLU A 48 -13.65 -17.67 23.53
CA GLU A 48 -13.96 -18.54 22.40
C GLU A 48 -12.88 -18.51 21.32
N TYR A 49 -12.32 -17.32 21.04
CA TYR A 49 -11.22 -17.18 20.08
C TYR A 49 -9.91 -17.74 20.62
N CYS A 50 -9.67 -17.61 21.93
CA CYS A 50 -8.55 -18.28 22.57
C CYS A 50 -8.64 -19.81 22.41
N ARG A 51 -9.83 -20.41 22.64
CA ARG A 51 -10.01 -21.86 22.46
C ARG A 51 -9.80 -22.28 21.00
N ALA A 52 -10.37 -21.53 20.05
CA ALA A 52 -10.20 -21.79 18.62
C ALA A 52 -8.73 -21.67 18.19
N ALA A 53 -8.02 -20.63 18.63
CA ALA A 53 -6.62 -20.43 18.36
C ALA A 53 -5.73 -21.57 18.88
N LYS A 54 -5.92 -21.98 20.15
CA LYS A 54 -5.22 -23.12 20.75
C LYS A 54 -5.41 -24.41 19.94
N GLN A 55 -6.65 -24.68 19.51
CA GLN A 55 -6.92 -25.87 18.70
C GLN A 55 -6.28 -25.77 17.30
N ASN A 56 -6.33 -24.59 16.67
CA ASN A 56 -5.70 -24.35 15.37
C ASN A 56 -4.19 -24.51 15.42
N PHE A 57 -3.51 -23.93 16.41
CA PHE A 57 -2.05 -24.05 16.57
C PHE A 57 -1.63 -25.50 16.84
N LYS A 58 -2.40 -26.24 17.65
CA LYS A 58 -2.18 -27.67 17.83
C LYS A 58 -2.32 -28.46 16.52
N ASN A 59 -3.34 -28.20 15.72
CA ASN A 59 -3.54 -28.85 14.44
C ASN A 59 -2.44 -28.51 13.43
N LEU A 60 -1.82 -27.33 13.55
CA LEU A 60 -0.70 -26.86 12.72
C LEU A 60 0.66 -27.29 13.25
N CYS A 61 0.69 -28.13 14.31
CA CYS A 61 1.91 -28.60 14.98
C CYS A 61 2.84 -27.45 15.40
N THR A 62 2.25 -26.35 15.93
CA THR A 62 2.98 -25.15 16.37
C THR A 62 2.97 -25.12 17.88
N ASP A 63 4.13 -25.29 18.51
CA ASP A 63 4.30 -25.41 19.96
C ASP A 63 4.95 -24.17 20.61
N ASN A 64 5.49 -23.25 19.82
CA ASN A 64 6.13 -22.04 20.28
C ASN A 64 5.19 -20.82 20.36
N ILE A 65 3.85 -21.03 20.39
CA ILE A 65 2.86 -19.98 20.60
C ILE A 65 2.15 -20.16 21.94
N THR A 66 2.27 -19.18 22.83
CA THR A 66 1.45 -19.10 24.05
C THR A 66 0.19 -18.29 23.77
N VAL A 67 -0.99 -18.89 24.00
CA VAL A 67 -2.29 -18.18 23.89
C VAL A 67 -2.69 -17.70 25.27
N THR A 68 -2.77 -16.39 25.45
CA THR A 68 -3.17 -15.71 26.69
C THR A 68 -4.58 -15.13 26.51
N HIS A 69 -5.48 -15.48 27.43
CA HIS A 69 -6.83 -14.91 27.50
C HIS A 69 -6.78 -13.69 28.42
N ASP A 70 -6.64 -12.52 27.86
CA ASP A 70 -6.57 -11.25 28.58
C ASP A 70 -6.92 -10.07 27.65
N ASP A 71 -7.24 -8.93 28.24
CA ASP A 71 -7.23 -7.66 27.54
C ASP A 71 -5.79 -7.23 27.26
N CYS A 72 -5.53 -6.66 26.08
CA CYS A 72 -4.17 -6.34 25.66
C CYS A 72 -3.52 -5.25 26.53
N ILE A 73 -4.30 -4.28 27.02
CA ILE A 73 -3.80 -3.20 27.88
C ILE A 73 -3.42 -3.79 29.23
N ASN A 74 -4.32 -4.60 29.78
CA ASN A 74 -4.10 -5.29 31.06
C ASN A 74 -2.87 -6.21 30.99
N PHE A 75 -2.75 -6.98 29.92
CA PHE A 75 -1.59 -7.83 29.68
C PHE A 75 -0.28 -7.03 29.60
N LEU A 76 -0.24 -5.94 28.85
CA LEU A 76 0.96 -5.11 28.72
C LEU A 76 1.34 -4.41 30.02
N GLN A 77 0.37 -3.98 30.83
CA GLN A 77 0.60 -3.32 32.12
C GLN A 77 1.15 -4.26 33.20
N ASN A 78 0.73 -5.52 33.16
CA ASN A 78 1.07 -6.52 34.18
C ASN A 78 2.16 -7.49 33.75
N ASN A 79 2.82 -7.23 32.61
CA ASN A 79 3.85 -8.11 32.07
C ASN A 79 5.24 -7.47 32.13
N ASP A 80 6.15 -8.11 32.89
CA ASP A 80 7.53 -7.65 33.05
C ASP A 80 8.45 -8.02 31.88
N ARG A 81 7.93 -8.68 30.86
CA ARG A 81 8.73 -9.09 29.68
C ARG A 81 8.88 -7.94 28.69
N HIS A 82 10.09 -7.81 28.17
CA HIS A 82 10.37 -6.91 27.06
C HIS A 82 10.38 -7.71 25.74
N PHE A 83 9.53 -7.31 24.79
CA PHE A 83 9.37 -7.99 23.50
C PHE A 83 10.28 -7.38 22.45
N GLN A 84 10.83 -8.19 21.57
CA GLN A 84 11.56 -7.67 20.39
C GLN A 84 10.61 -7.01 19.41
N ASN A 85 9.45 -7.63 19.19
CA ASN A 85 8.43 -7.08 18.31
C ASN A 85 7.06 -7.15 18.97
N ILE A 86 6.30 -6.08 18.85
CA ILE A 86 4.88 -6.01 19.21
C ILE A 86 4.09 -5.75 17.93
N TYR A 87 3.18 -6.66 17.59
CA TYR A 87 2.26 -6.48 16.48
C TYR A 87 0.85 -6.22 16.98
N ILE A 88 0.22 -5.16 16.48
CA ILE A 88 -1.14 -4.77 16.84
C ILE A 88 -1.97 -4.61 15.57
N ASP A 89 -3.14 -5.24 15.54
CA ASP A 89 -4.18 -5.08 14.52
C ASP A 89 -5.44 -4.51 15.18
N PRO A 90 -5.48 -3.21 15.49
CA PRO A 90 -6.57 -2.64 16.25
C PRO A 90 -7.88 -2.70 15.45
N ALA A 91 -8.97 -3.08 16.14
CA ALA A 91 -10.29 -3.13 15.55
C ALA A 91 -10.83 -1.71 15.30
N ARG A 92 -11.66 -1.56 14.29
CA ARG A 92 -12.39 -0.30 14.09
C ARG A 92 -13.55 -0.26 15.09
N ARG A 93 -13.75 0.87 15.78
CA ARG A 93 -14.92 1.04 16.65
C ARG A 93 -16.20 0.94 15.82
N GLY A 94 -16.97 -0.11 16.05
CA GLY A 94 -18.12 -0.51 15.26
C GLY A 94 -19.45 -0.02 15.79
N SER A 95 -19.63 1.26 16.17
CA SER A 95 -20.96 1.78 16.43
C SER A 95 -21.32 2.86 15.41
N CYS A 96 -22.33 2.57 14.59
CA CYS A 96 -22.89 3.45 13.56
C CYS A 96 -22.06 3.62 12.29
N ASN A 97 -22.06 2.67 11.37
CA ASN A 97 -21.83 2.82 9.90
C ASN A 97 -21.00 4.03 9.38
N LYS A 98 -20.26 4.73 10.23
CA LYS A 98 -19.30 5.76 9.84
C LYS A 98 -18.00 5.07 9.43
N ARG A 99 -17.57 5.32 8.21
CA ARG A 99 -16.25 4.90 7.74
C ARG A 99 -15.19 5.67 8.54
N ILE A 100 -14.52 4.96 9.44
CA ILE A 100 -13.47 5.49 10.29
C ILE A 100 -12.18 5.54 9.46
N PHE A 101 -11.57 6.71 9.37
CA PHE A 101 -10.38 6.96 8.56
C PHE A 101 -9.17 7.40 9.39
N ALA A 102 -9.30 7.52 10.71
CA ALA A 102 -8.27 8.03 11.59
C ALA A 102 -7.79 6.96 12.58
N ILE A 103 -6.51 7.00 12.93
CA ILE A 103 -5.85 6.02 13.80
C ILE A 103 -6.29 6.14 15.27
N ASP A 104 -6.70 7.34 15.69
CA ASP A 104 -7.22 7.65 17.02
C ASP A 104 -8.64 7.12 17.28
N GLU A 105 -9.33 6.72 16.21
CA GLU A 105 -10.67 6.11 16.29
C GLU A 105 -10.64 4.58 16.37
N CYS A 106 -9.47 3.96 16.43
CA CYS A 106 -9.30 2.51 16.55
C CYS A 106 -9.55 2.03 17.99
N GLU A 107 -9.85 0.76 18.17
CA GLU A 107 -9.97 0.11 19.48
C GLU A 107 -9.02 -1.10 19.57
N PRO A 108 -8.06 -1.07 20.49
CA PRO A 108 -7.73 0.05 21.41
C PRO A 108 -7.21 1.29 20.68
N ASN A 109 -7.33 2.47 21.33
CA ASN A 109 -6.75 3.70 20.80
C ASN A 109 -5.21 3.59 20.81
N VAL A 110 -4.63 3.49 19.64
CA VAL A 110 -3.19 3.27 19.47
C VAL A 110 -2.36 4.42 20.05
N ILE A 111 -2.84 5.67 19.95
CA ILE A 111 -2.12 6.84 20.46
C ILE A 111 -2.01 6.77 21.98
N GLU A 112 -3.09 6.38 22.66
CA GLU A 112 -3.09 6.22 24.13
C GLU A 112 -2.24 5.05 24.58
N LEU A 113 -2.05 4.02 23.73
CA LEU A 113 -1.21 2.88 24.03
C LEU A 113 0.29 3.14 23.86
N MET A 114 0.69 4.14 23.10
CA MET A 114 2.10 4.37 22.76
C MET A 114 3.03 4.38 23.98
N PRO A 115 2.73 5.07 25.11
CA PRO A 115 3.63 5.10 26.27
C PRO A 115 3.96 3.70 26.82
N ILE A 116 2.96 2.80 26.89
CA ILE A 116 3.18 1.44 27.39
C ILE A 116 3.88 0.56 26.34
N LEU A 117 3.57 0.73 25.08
CA LEU A 117 4.21 0.01 23.97
C LEU A 117 5.72 0.31 23.92
N PHE A 118 6.12 1.57 24.13
CA PHE A 118 7.52 1.98 24.21
C PHE A 118 8.28 1.31 25.37
N GLN A 119 7.58 1.03 26.46
CA GLN A 119 8.18 0.34 27.62
C GLN A 119 8.28 -1.18 27.42
N CYS A 120 7.36 -1.76 26.63
CA CYS A 120 7.24 -3.21 26.51
C CYS A 120 7.98 -3.80 25.30
N GLY A 121 8.32 -3.01 24.28
CA GLY A 121 8.90 -3.57 23.05
C GLY A 121 9.90 -2.68 22.35
N LYS A 122 10.83 -3.32 21.61
CA LYS A 122 11.85 -2.63 20.81
C LYS A 122 11.32 -2.17 19.47
N ARG A 123 10.46 -2.96 18.86
CA ARG A 123 9.84 -2.61 17.58
C ARG A 123 8.33 -2.81 17.65
N ILE A 124 7.59 -1.79 17.29
CA ILE A 124 6.13 -1.79 17.30
C ILE A 124 5.66 -1.76 15.85
N ILE A 125 4.79 -2.71 15.48
CA ILE A 125 4.20 -2.84 14.15
C ILE A 125 2.69 -2.72 14.29
N ILE A 126 2.12 -1.68 13.70
CA ILE A 126 0.69 -1.39 13.75
C ILE A 126 0.09 -1.58 12.37
N LYS A 127 -0.84 -2.52 12.23
CA LYS A 127 -1.59 -2.70 10.99
C LYS A 127 -2.78 -1.74 10.97
N VAL A 128 -2.91 -0.98 9.90
CA VAL A 128 -4.04 -0.08 9.70
C VAL A 128 -4.68 -0.24 8.32
N SER A 129 -5.90 0.26 8.21
CA SER A 129 -6.66 0.24 6.97
C SER A 129 -5.95 0.99 5.84
N PRO A 130 -6.05 0.54 4.57
CA PRO A 130 -5.57 1.30 3.43
C PRO A 130 -6.29 2.64 3.23
N MET A 131 -7.39 2.88 3.93
CA MET A 131 -8.13 4.15 3.87
C MET A 131 -7.51 5.26 4.72
N VAL A 132 -6.63 4.91 5.65
CA VAL A 132 -5.94 5.86 6.54
C VAL A 132 -5.05 6.80 5.71
N ASP A 133 -5.07 8.10 6.01
CA ASP A 133 -4.14 9.07 5.42
C ASP A 133 -2.76 8.96 6.06
N ILE A 134 -1.75 8.63 5.26
CA ILE A 134 -0.38 8.43 5.74
C ILE A 134 0.18 9.73 6.33
N THR A 135 -0.01 10.87 5.66
CA THR A 135 0.54 12.15 6.11
C THR A 135 -0.08 12.60 7.43
N ALA A 136 -1.39 12.48 7.56
CA ALA A 136 -2.10 12.78 8.81
C ALA A 136 -1.64 11.85 9.95
N THR A 137 -1.48 10.55 9.66
CA THR A 137 -1.00 9.57 10.64
C THR A 137 0.41 9.88 11.13
N LEU A 138 1.34 10.23 10.23
CA LEU A 138 2.70 10.64 10.60
C LEU A 138 2.74 11.92 11.44
N SER A 139 1.75 12.80 11.31
CA SER A 139 1.63 13.99 12.16
C SER A 139 1.16 13.65 13.57
N LEU A 140 0.32 12.61 13.73
CA LEU A 140 -0.15 12.12 15.03
C LEU A 140 0.86 11.21 15.73
N LEU A 141 1.62 10.43 14.97
CA LEU A 141 2.64 9.49 15.44
C LEU A 141 3.99 9.80 14.77
N PRO A 142 4.72 10.81 15.25
CA PRO A 142 5.97 11.27 14.62
C PRO A 142 7.14 10.27 14.78
N ASP A 143 7.04 9.30 15.68
CA ASP A 143 8.07 8.28 15.91
C ASP A 143 8.03 7.14 14.87
N ILE A 144 7.10 7.16 13.90
CA ILE A 144 7.06 6.16 12.83
C ILE A 144 8.31 6.27 11.97
N SER A 145 9.07 5.17 11.93
CA SER A 145 10.31 5.06 11.16
C SER A 145 10.08 4.57 9.74
N GLU A 146 9.13 3.64 9.57
CA GLU A 146 8.82 3.03 8.28
C GLU A 146 7.31 2.89 8.10
N VAL A 147 6.84 3.00 6.86
CA VAL A 147 5.46 2.67 6.46
C VAL A 147 5.51 1.71 5.29
N HIS A 148 4.91 0.52 5.45
CA HIS A 148 4.76 -0.42 4.36
C HIS A 148 3.35 -0.32 3.77
N VAL A 149 3.26 0.07 2.51
CA VAL A 149 2.02 0.14 1.74
C VAL A 149 1.90 -1.14 0.92
N VAL A 150 1.06 -2.06 1.36
CA VAL A 150 0.97 -3.40 0.78
C VAL A 150 -0.22 -3.50 -0.17
N SER A 151 0.06 -3.83 -1.42
CA SER A 151 -0.94 -4.08 -2.47
C SER A 151 -0.84 -5.50 -2.98
N VAL A 152 -2.01 -6.11 -3.26
CA VAL A 152 -2.11 -7.45 -3.85
C VAL A 152 -2.92 -7.35 -5.14
N LYS A 153 -2.38 -7.84 -6.26
CA LYS A 153 -3.03 -7.73 -7.58
C LYS A 153 -3.50 -6.32 -7.91
N ASN A 154 -2.63 -5.35 -7.60
CA ASN A 154 -2.86 -3.91 -7.81
C ASN A 154 -4.04 -3.32 -7.02
N GLU A 155 -4.36 -3.87 -5.86
CA GLU A 155 -5.33 -3.34 -4.89
C GLU A 155 -4.63 -3.17 -3.54
N CYS A 156 -4.65 -1.96 -2.98
CA CYS A 156 -4.05 -1.68 -1.67
C CYS A 156 -4.87 -2.39 -0.57
N LYS A 157 -4.22 -3.27 0.18
CA LYS A 157 -4.86 -4.14 1.18
C LYS A 157 -4.68 -3.64 2.60
N GLU A 158 -3.48 -3.17 2.93
CA GLU A 158 -3.16 -2.71 4.27
C GLU A 158 -1.95 -1.77 4.29
N LEU A 159 -1.82 -1.05 5.39
CA LEU A 159 -0.63 -0.31 5.75
C LEU A 159 -0.05 -0.91 7.04
N LEU A 160 1.27 -1.04 7.11
CA LEU A 160 1.98 -1.39 8.34
C LEU A 160 2.82 -0.19 8.75
N LEU A 161 2.58 0.33 9.95
CA LEU A 161 3.34 1.42 10.55
C LEU A 161 4.37 0.78 11.47
N VAL A 162 5.63 1.12 11.31
CA VAL A 162 6.72 0.56 12.11
C VAL A 162 7.37 1.66 12.93
N ILE A 163 7.53 1.40 14.22
CA ILE A 163 8.22 2.28 15.16
C ILE A 163 9.34 1.46 15.79
N ASP A 164 10.55 1.98 15.71
CA ASP A 164 11.72 1.42 16.36
C ASP A 164 12.01 2.26 17.62
N THR A 165 11.81 1.67 18.80
CA THR A 165 11.86 2.39 20.07
C THR A 165 13.30 2.65 20.54
N GLU A 166 14.28 1.89 20.06
CA GLU A 166 15.70 2.06 20.38
C GLU A 166 16.41 3.04 19.45
N SER A 167 15.76 3.47 18.35
CA SER A 167 16.36 4.44 17.45
C SER A 167 16.44 5.82 18.07
N GLU A 168 17.55 6.51 17.89
CA GLU A 168 17.70 7.89 18.32
C GLU A 168 16.56 8.75 17.74
N LYS A 169 15.87 9.48 18.61
CA LYS A 169 14.84 10.45 18.23
C LYS A 169 15.52 11.68 17.60
N SER A 170 15.79 11.60 16.30
CA SER A 170 16.28 12.74 15.55
C SER A 170 15.13 13.40 14.81
N SER A 171 14.97 14.71 15.02
CA SER A 171 14.01 15.53 14.24
C SER A 171 14.31 15.51 12.74
N ASP A 172 15.53 15.15 12.37
CA ASP A 172 16.00 15.11 10.98
C ASP A 172 15.80 13.76 10.29
N ARG A 173 15.39 12.72 11.04
CA ARG A 173 15.12 11.40 10.46
C ARG A 173 13.97 11.48 9.47
N ASP A 174 14.17 10.90 8.28
CA ASP A 174 13.09 10.73 7.31
C ASP A 174 12.34 9.43 7.58
N THR A 175 11.02 9.46 7.42
CA THR A 175 10.21 8.23 7.43
C THR A 175 10.33 7.56 6.07
N ILE A 176 10.75 6.31 6.06
CA ILE A 176 10.90 5.51 4.85
C ILE A 176 9.58 4.85 4.48
N ILE A 177 9.17 5.01 3.24
CA ILE A 177 7.95 4.39 2.72
C ILE A 177 8.31 3.26 1.76
N HIS A 178 7.82 2.06 2.06
CA HIS A 178 7.97 0.86 1.23
C HIS A 178 6.66 0.58 0.48
N CYS A 179 6.68 0.74 -0.83
CA CYS A 179 5.53 0.49 -1.71
C CYS A 179 5.61 -0.90 -2.30
N ILE A 180 4.88 -1.84 -1.71
CA ILE A 180 4.99 -3.26 -2.01
C ILE A 180 3.81 -3.69 -2.88
N GLN A 181 4.11 -4.33 -4.01
CA GLN A 181 3.11 -4.93 -4.88
C GLN A 181 3.33 -6.44 -5.01
N ILE A 182 2.36 -7.21 -4.57
CA ILE A 182 2.35 -8.67 -4.65
C ILE A 182 1.40 -9.09 -5.77
N ASN A 183 1.93 -9.60 -6.87
CA ASN A 183 1.14 -10.14 -7.98
C ASN A 183 0.91 -11.64 -7.81
N SER A 184 1.97 -12.36 -7.39
CA SER A 184 1.96 -13.78 -7.01
C SER A 184 3.08 -14.01 -5.98
N PHE A 185 3.20 -15.25 -5.50
CA PHE A 185 4.22 -15.61 -4.51
C PHE A 185 5.65 -15.30 -4.98
N ASP A 186 5.95 -15.48 -6.28
CA ASP A 186 7.27 -15.26 -6.86
C ASP A 186 7.41 -13.93 -7.62
N ASN A 187 6.33 -13.13 -7.67
CA ASN A 187 6.31 -11.86 -8.38
C ASN A 187 5.92 -10.74 -7.41
N ILE A 188 6.91 -10.25 -6.70
CA ILE A 188 6.81 -9.13 -5.76
C ILE A 188 7.69 -8.01 -6.31
N SER A 189 7.13 -6.82 -6.43
CA SER A 189 7.88 -5.61 -6.71
C SER A 189 7.78 -4.65 -5.55
N ASP A 190 8.85 -3.91 -5.32
CA ASP A 190 8.94 -2.95 -4.27
C ASP A 190 9.56 -1.64 -4.81
N PHE A 191 9.14 -0.52 -4.22
CA PHE A 191 9.65 0.80 -4.51
C PHE A 191 9.75 1.56 -3.18
N THR A 192 10.92 2.11 -2.88
CA THR A 192 11.19 2.73 -1.58
C THR A 192 11.60 4.19 -1.74
N PHE A 193 11.10 5.07 -0.86
CA PHE A 193 11.45 6.48 -0.84
C PHE A 193 11.30 7.08 0.55
N GLY A 194 11.96 8.23 0.80
CA GLY A 194 11.77 9.02 2.00
C GLY A 194 10.67 10.06 1.83
N ILE A 195 9.82 10.26 2.84
CA ILE A 195 8.69 11.20 2.72
C ILE A 195 9.15 12.66 2.73
N LYS A 196 10.20 13.00 3.49
CA LYS A 196 10.82 14.34 3.45
C LYS A 196 11.53 14.56 2.11
N GLN A 197 12.21 13.52 1.62
CA GLN A 197 12.82 13.54 0.29
C GLN A 197 11.76 13.83 -0.79
N GLU A 198 10.64 13.09 -0.84
CA GLU A 198 9.56 13.32 -1.80
C GLU A 198 9.02 14.76 -1.75
N LYS A 199 8.83 15.30 -0.53
CA LYS A 199 8.38 16.70 -0.34
C LYS A 199 9.39 17.71 -0.87
N GLY A 200 10.69 17.47 -0.65
CA GLY A 200 11.79 18.36 -1.04
C GLY A 200 12.15 18.32 -2.53
N LEU A 201 11.75 17.26 -3.26
CA LEU A 201 12.03 17.17 -4.69
C LEU A 201 11.32 18.28 -5.47
N PRO A 202 11.93 18.77 -6.57
CA PRO A 202 11.29 19.72 -7.46
C PRO A 202 10.02 19.09 -8.07
N TYR A 203 9.07 19.93 -8.46
CA TYR A 203 7.92 19.44 -9.19
C TYR A 203 8.38 18.73 -10.47
N SER A 204 7.80 17.55 -10.72
CA SER A 204 8.08 16.81 -11.96
C SER A 204 7.84 17.69 -13.16
N THR A 205 8.75 17.63 -14.14
CA THR A 205 8.53 18.29 -15.42
C THR A 205 7.32 17.65 -16.09
N PHE A 206 6.32 18.47 -16.43
CA PHE A 206 5.20 17.99 -17.23
C PHE A 206 5.63 17.84 -18.68
N CYS A 207 5.17 16.75 -19.30
CA CYS A 207 5.46 16.51 -20.71
C CYS A 207 4.83 17.61 -21.60
N LYS A 208 5.59 18.09 -22.57
CA LYS A 208 5.08 18.99 -23.63
C LYS A 208 4.19 18.24 -24.61
N SER A 209 4.51 16.98 -24.85
CA SER A 209 3.76 16.06 -25.72
C SER A 209 3.82 14.65 -25.15
N ILE A 210 2.77 13.87 -25.37
CA ILE A 210 2.76 12.46 -25.00
C ILE A 210 3.74 11.71 -25.91
N LYS A 211 4.61 10.88 -25.31
CA LYS A 211 5.66 10.13 -25.96
C LYS A 211 5.19 8.72 -26.35
N LYS A 212 6.12 7.86 -26.73
CA LYS A 212 5.82 6.51 -27.25
C LYS A 212 5.18 5.58 -26.23
N TYR A 213 5.60 5.64 -24.96
CA TYR A 213 5.14 4.75 -23.91
C TYR A 213 4.38 5.50 -22.83
N LEU A 214 3.34 4.85 -22.28
CA LEU A 214 2.55 5.32 -21.14
C LEU A 214 2.79 4.41 -19.94
N TYR A 215 2.99 5.02 -18.76
CA TYR A 215 3.25 4.34 -17.52
C TYR A 215 2.23 4.73 -16.46
N GLU A 216 1.72 3.75 -15.73
CA GLU A 216 0.86 3.95 -14.58
C GLU A 216 1.45 3.18 -13.39
N PRO A 217 1.88 3.89 -12.31
CA PRO A 217 2.45 3.25 -11.12
C PRO A 217 1.50 2.26 -10.47
N ASN A 218 2.04 1.29 -9.74
CA ASN A 218 1.27 0.38 -8.90
C ASN A 218 0.47 1.15 -7.84
N THR A 219 -0.62 0.54 -7.38
CA THR A 219 -1.52 1.15 -6.39
C THR A 219 -0.82 1.46 -5.07
N SER A 220 0.19 0.67 -4.65
CA SER A 220 1.01 0.96 -3.46
C SER A 220 1.76 2.30 -3.59
N ILE A 221 2.35 2.58 -4.74
CA ILE A 221 3.07 3.83 -5.04
C ILE A 221 2.10 5.01 -5.09
N LEU A 222 0.94 4.82 -5.73
CA LEU A 222 -0.10 5.85 -5.80
C LEU A 222 -0.66 6.19 -4.43
N LYS A 223 -0.89 5.18 -3.57
CA LYS A 223 -1.34 5.36 -2.20
C LYS A 223 -0.30 6.06 -1.33
N ALA A 224 0.97 5.73 -1.53
CA ALA A 224 2.08 6.33 -0.79
C ALA A 224 2.39 7.78 -1.19
N GLY A 225 1.96 8.21 -2.39
CA GLY A 225 2.19 9.56 -2.88
C GLY A 225 3.58 9.81 -3.48
N ALA A 226 4.29 8.77 -3.93
CA ALA A 226 5.64 8.87 -4.51
C ALA A 226 5.62 9.39 -5.97
N TYR A 227 5.05 10.56 -6.16
CA TYR A 227 4.78 11.06 -7.52
C TYR A 227 5.99 11.71 -8.20
N LYS A 228 6.89 12.30 -7.42
CA LYS A 228 8.11 12.92 -7.92
C LYS A 228 9.27 11.92 -7.92
N SER A 229 9.41 11.16 -6.84
CA SER A 229 10.47 10.15 -6.71
C SER A 229 10.42 9.15 -7.85
N ILE A 230 9.24 8.62 -8.20
CA ILE A 230 9.11 7.67 -9.32
C ILE A 230 9.44 8.31 -10.67
N ALA A 231 9.09 9.59 -10.86
CA ALA A 231 9.40 10.29 -12.10
C ALA A 231 10.90 10.47 -12.29
N ILE A 232 11.61 10.80 -11.22
CA ILE A 232 13.06 11.02 -11.23
C ILE A 232 13.81 9.68 -11.37
N GLU A 233 13.42 8.66 -10.60
CA GLU A 233 14.14 7.37 -10.62
C GLU A 233 14.07 6.68 -11.98
N TYR A 234 12.93 6.81 -12.67
CA TYR A 234 12.74 6.16 -13.99
C TYR A 234 12.92 7.11 -15.18
N ASP A 235 13.32 8.36 -14.95
CA ASP A 235 13.49 9.39 -16.01
C ASP A 235 12.27 9.48 -16.92
N ILE A 236 11.09 9.67 -16.32
CA ILE A 236 9.80 9.76 -17.00
C ILE A 236 9.12 11.10 -16.73
N GLU A 237 8.41 11.60 -17.71
CA GLU A 237 7.67 12.86 -17.60
C GLU A 237 6.22 12.63 -17.22
N LYS A 238 5.71 13.44 -16.29
CA LYS A 238 4.33 13.36 -15.83
C LYS A 238 3.39 14.08 -16.82
N LEU A 239 2.21 13.53 -17.10
CA LEU A 239 1.26 14.16 -18.02
C LEU A 239 0.62 15.42 -17.40
N GLN A 240 0.28 15.36 -16.13
CA GLN A 240 -0.34 16.46 -15.37
C GLN A 240 -0.30 16.17 -13.87
N ALA A 241 -0.37 17.19 -13.02
CA ALA A 241 -0.23 17.06 -11.54
C ALA A 241 -1.13 15.97 -10.93
N ASN A 242 -2.37 15.86 -11.36
CA ASN A 242 -3.39 14.99 -10.76
C ASN A 242 -3.69 13.72 -11.60
N SER A 243 -3.06 13.54 -12.76
CA SER A 243 -3.33 12.37 -13.61
C SER A 243 -2.65 11.11 -13.12
N HIS A 244 -1.48 11.25 -12.49
CA HIS A 244 -0.61 10.15 -12.08
C HIS A 244 -0.29 9.16 -13.20
N LEU A 245 -0.27 9.67 -14.43
CA LEU A 245 0.19 9.01 -15.64
C LEU A 245 1.50 9.65 -16.09
N TYR A 246 2.39 8.83 -16.62
CA TYR A 246 3.72 9.25 -17.05
C TYR A 246 4.00 8.76 -18.46
N THR A 247 4.98 9.39 -19.13
CA THR A 247 5.35 9.05 -20.50
C THR A 247 6.85 9.10 -20.73
N SER A 248 7.35 8.27 -21.63
CA SER A 248 8.75 8.24 -22.09
C SER A 248 8.83 7.72 -23.51
N ASP A 249 9.88 8.09 -24.23
CA ASP A 249 10.20 7.49 -25.53
C ASP A 249 10.87 6.13 -25.38
N ASN A 250 11.46 5.86 -24.21
CA ASN A 250 12.13 4.62 -23.90
C ASN A 250 11.21 3.62 -23.21
N TYR A 251 11.34 2.34 -23.57
CA TYR A 251 10.68 1.25 -22.83
C TYR A 251 11.46 0.92 -21.55
N ILE A 252 10.80 1.02 -20.41
CA ILE A 252 11.39 0.76 -19.08
C ILE A 252 10.83 -0.57 -18.57
N SER A 253 11.61 -1.63 -18.71
CA SER A 253 11.19 -3.00 -18.39
C SER A 253 10.90 -3.23 -16.91
N ASN A 254 11.69 -2.61 -16.03
CA ASN A 254 11.59 -2.75 -14.56
C ASN A 254 10.70 -1.70 -13.88
N PHE A 255 9.93 -0.91 -14.64
CA PHE A 255 9.00 0.05 -14.07
C PHE A 255 7.97 -0.64 -13.14
N PRO A 256 7.80 -0.19 -11.89
CA PRO A 256 6.91 -0.82 -10.91
C PRO A 256 5.44 -0.39 -11.13
N GLY A 257 4.87 -0.85 -12.23
CA GLY A 257 3.52 -0.49 -12.64
C GLY A 257 3.10 -1.11 -13.96
N ARG A 258 2.00 -0.59 -14.48
CA ARG A 258 1.50 -0.97 -15.81
C ARG A 258 2.23 -0.19 -16.88
N LYS A 259 2.64 -0.86 -17.92
CA LYS A 259 3.40 -0.34 -19.08
C LYS A 259 2.61 -0.54 -20.35
N PHE A 260 2.51 0.51 -21.15
CA PHE A 260 1.74 0.48 -22.39
C PHE A 260 2.52 1.12 -23.53
N GLU A 261 2.40 0.58 -24.73
CA GLU A 261 2.82 1.23 -25.96
C GLU A 261 1.62 1.99 -26.53
N ILE A 262 1.80 3.26 -26.82
CA ILE A 262 0.74 4.14 -27.32
C ILE A 262 0.58 3.90 -28.83
N ILE A 263 -0.66 3.66 -29.24
CA ILE A 263 -1.05 3.48 -30.64
C ILE A 263 -1.49 4.82 -31.22
N GLU A 264 -2.32 5.55 -30.46
CA GLU A 264 -2.91 6.79 -30.94
C GLU A 264 -3.30 7.68 -29.77
N THR A 265 -3.16 8.98 -29.93
CA THR A 265 -3.67 9.98 -28.97
C THR A 265 -4.54 10.96 -29.75
N VAL A 266 -5.78 11.17 -29.27
CA VAL A 266 -6.73 12.10 -29.89
C VAL A 266 -7.34 13.01 -28.84
N THR A 267 -7.70 14.23 -29.26
CA THR A 267 -8.44 15.17 -28.41
C THR A 267 -9.87 14.67 -28.14
N PHE A 268 -10.38 14.93 -26.95
CA PHE A 268 -11.75 14.56 -26.58
C PHE A 268 -12.75 15.56 -27.20
N ASN A 269 -13.27 15.24 -28.37
CA ASN A 269 -14.30 16.02 -29.08
C ASN A 269 -15.30 15.11 -29.81
N SER A 270 -16.40 15.68 -30.31
CA SER A 270 -17.50 14.90 -30.89
C SER A 270 -17.11 14.10 -32.13
N LYS A 271 -16.14 14.59 -32.92
CA LYS A 271 -15.62 13.88 -34.09
C LYS A 271 -14.86 12.64 -33.69
N ASN A 272 -13.84 12.82 -32.85
CA ASN A 272 -12.96 11.73 -32.40
C ASN A 272 -13.72 10.64 -31.59
N ILE A 273 -14.76 11.03 -30.85
CA ILE A 273 -15.65 10.07 -30.14
C ILE A 273 -16.32 9.12 -31.13
N LYS A 274 -16.79 9.61 -32.28
CA LYS A 274 -17.42 8.76 -33.31
C LYS A 274 -16.39 7.85 -33.98
N ASP A 275 -15.20 8.39 -34.26
CA ASP A 275 -14.12 7.64 -34.92
C ASP A 275 -13.62 6.50 -33.98
N ILE A 276 -13.44 6.76 -32.69
CA ILE A 276 -13.03 5.75 -31.69
C ILE A 276 -14.02 4.60 -31.63
N LYS A 277 -15.32 4.88 -31.59
CA LYS A 277 -16.35 3.83 -31.57
C LYS A 277 -16.20 2.85 -32.73
N THR A 278 -15.90 3.37 -33.92
CA THR A 278 -15.77 2.58 -35.14
C THR A 278 -14.43 1.83 -35.18
N LYS A 279 -13.35 2.51 -34.82
CA LYS A 279 -11.98 1.99 -34.92
C LYS A 279 -11.61 1.04 -33.76
N TYR A 280 -12.18 1.30 -32.57
CA TYR A 280 -11.85 0.58 -31.33
C TYR A 280 -13.14 0.18 -30.59
N PRO A 281 -13.91 -0.79 -31.10
CA PRO A 281 -15.23 -1.15 -30.56
C PRO A 281 -15.17 -1.82 -29.18
N GLN A 282 -14.00 -2.32 -28.79
CA GLN A 282 -13.77 -2.98 -27.51
C GLN A 282 -12.46 -2.51 -26.90
N THR A 283 -12.51 -2.00 -25.65
CA THR A 283 -11.34 -1.46 -24.94
C THR A 283 -11.52 -1.54 -23.44
N ASN A 284 -10.43 -1.77 -22.69
CA ASN A 284 -10.36 -1.62 -21.25
C ASN A 284 -10.24 -0.12 -20.91
N LEU A 285 -11.32 0.50 -20.46
CA LEU A 285 -11.41 1.94 -20.24
C LEU A 285 -10.95 2.34 -18.84
N SER A 286 -10.15 3.41 -18.76
CA SER A 286 -9.75 4.03 -17.50
C SER A 286 -9.79 5.55 -17.59
N THR A 287 -10.28 6.21 -16.54
CA THR A 287 -10.27 7.68 -16.44
C THR A 287 -9.28 8.10 -15.35
N ARG A 288 -8.44 9.12 -15.63
CA ARG A 288 -7.48 9.70 -14.70
C ARG A 288 -7.51 11.22 -14.86
N ASN A 289 -7.91 11.95 -13.80
CA ASN A 289 -8.08 13.40 -13.88
C ASN A 289 -8.94 13.82 -15.09
N PHE A 290 -10.13 13.27 -15.19
CA PHE A 290 -11.04 13.48 -16.32
C PHE A 290 -12.43 13.85 -15.81
N PRO A 291 -13.18 14.74 -16.48
CA PRO A 291 -14.46 15.24 -15.98
C PRO A 291 -15.61 14.22 -16.01
N LEU A 292 -15.43 13.09 -16.66
CA LEU A 292 -16.42 12.00 -16.71
C LEU A 292 -15.89 10.79 -15.95
N THR A 293 -16.77 10.08 -15.28
CA THR A 293 -16.47 8.75 -14.72
C THR A 293 -16.24 7.74 -15.86
N THR A 294 -15.60 6.64 -15.55
CA THR A 294 -15.38 5.54 -16.50
C THR A 294 -16.70 5.05 -17.10
N ALA A 295 -17.75 4.91 -16.28
CA ALA A 295 -19.07 4.44 -16.73
C ALA A 295 -19.77 5.44 -17.67
N GLU A 296 -19.69 6.73 -17.37
CA GLU A 296 -20.24 7.80 -18.24
C GLU A 296 -19.51 7.88 -19.57
N LEU A 297 -18.18 7.80 -19.53
CA LEU A 297 -17.36 7.82 -20.74
C LEU A 297 -17.62 6.59 -21.61
N GLN A 298 -17.75 5.40 -21.02
CA GLN A 298 -18.07 4.18 -21.74
C GLN A 298 -19.42 4.27 -22.48
N LYS A 299 -20.45 4.79 -21.81
CA LYS A 299 -21.75 5.07 -22.46
C LYS A 299 -21.61 6.04 -23.63
N LYS A 300 -20.79 7.08 -23.47
CA LYS A 300 -20.58 8.10 -24.50
C LYS A 300 -19.80 7.57 -25.71
N LEU A 301 -18.74 6.78 -25.47
CA LEU A 301 -17.95 6.12 -26.51
C LEU A 301 -18.68 4.95 -27.16
N LYS A 302 -19.64 4.35 -26.46
CA LYS A 302 -20.37 3.12 -26.86
C LYS A 302 -19.43 1.96 -27.20
N THR A 303 -18.30 1.84 -26.48
CA THR A 303 -17.35 0.73 -26.58
C THR A 303 -17.74 -0.38 -25.63
N LYS A 304 -17.40 -1.62 -25.95
CA LYS A 304 -17.51 -2.77 -25.04
C LYS A 304 -16.29 -2.82 -24.13
N ASP A 305 -16.45 -3.33 -22.92
CA ASP A 305 -15.32 -3.57 -22.03
C ASP A 305 -14.54 -4.82 -22.44
N GLY A 306 -13.22 -4.82 -22.19
CA GLY A 306 -12.33 -5.95 -22.46
C GLY A 306 -11.50 -5.83 -23.74
N GLY A 307 -10.94 -6.96 -24.19
CA GLY A 307 -10.00 -7.05 -25.32
C GLY A 307 -8.57 -6.62 -24.92
N ASP A 308 -7.69 -6.54 -25.93
CA ASP A 308 -6.23 -6.29 -25.74
C ASP A 308 -5.88 -4.81 -25.70
N LEU A 309 -6.82 -3.94 -26.08
CA LEU A 309 -6.61 -2.50 -26.12
C LEU A 309 -7.05 -1.84 -24.81
N TYR A 310 -6.31 -0.80 -24.44
CA TYR A 310 -6.59 0.06 -23.31
C TYR A 310 -6.84 1.48 -23.79
N LEU A 311 -7.82 2.13 -23.18
CA LEU A 311 -8.13 3.53 -23.45
C LEU A 311 -8.06 4.32 -22.15
N PHE A 312 -7.10 5.26 -22.07
CA PHE A 312 -6.99 6.20 -20.96
C PHE A 312 -7.55 7.55 -21.36
N ALA A 313 -8.51 8.04 -20.58
CA ALA A 313 -8.99 9.40 -20.71
C ALA A 313 -8.36 10.26 -19.60
N THR A 314 -7.70 11.35 -19.99
CA THR A 314 -7.00 12.22 -19.04
C THR A 314 -6.99 13.68 -19.51
N THR A 315 -6.64 14.58 -18.59
CA THR A 315 -6.39 15.99 -18.86
C THR A 315 -4.89 16.24 -18.80
N LEU A 316 -4.33 16.92 -19.79
CA LEU A 316 -2.92 17.29 -19.84
C LEU A 316 -2.65 18.58 -19.06
N SER A 317 -1.38 18.95 -18.91
CA SER A 317 -0.94 20.16 -18.21
C SER A 317 -1.44 21.48 -18.82
N ASN A 318 -1.81 21.47 -20.09
CA ASN A 318 -2.40 22.59 -20.83
C ASN A 318 -3.95 22.55 -20.86
N ASP A 319 -4.58 21.78 -19.94
CA ASP A 319 -6.03 21.57 -19.82
C ASP A 319 -6.70 20.86 -21.01
N ASN A 320 -5.93 20.39 -21.99
CA ASN A 320 -6.46 19.60 -23.08
C ASN A 320 -6.91 18.22 -22.61
N LYS A 321 -8.14 17.86 -22.89
CA LYS A 321 -8.70 16.54 -22.63
C LYS A 321 -8.37 15.61 -23.80
N VAL A 322 -7.74 14.48 -23.49
CA VAL A 322 -7.27 13.52 -24.48
C VAL A 322 -7.74 12.10 -24.17
N LEU A 323 -7.85 11.33 -25.23
CA LEU A 323 -8.03 9.88 -25.19
C LEU A 323 -6.77 9.23 -25.75
N ILE A 324 -6.15 8.37 -24.96
CA ILE A 324 -4.91 7.67 -25.30
C ILE A 324 -5.24 6.20 -25.50
N ILE A 325 -5.11 5.72 -26.72
CA ILE A 325 -5.32 4.33 -27.10
C ILE A 325 -3.96 3.64 -27.09
N CYS A 326 -3.86 2.54 -26.37
CA CYS A 326 -2.61 1.81 -26.19
C CYS A 326 -2.84 0.31 -26.04
N LYS A 327 -1.77 -0.47 -26.17
CA LYS A 327 -1.72 -1.90 -25.88
C LYS A 327 -0.71 -2.16 -24.76
N ARG A 328 -0.78 -3.31 -24.09
CA ARG A 328 0.25 -3.71 -23.14
C ARG A 328 1.60 -3.74 -23.85
N ALA A 329 2.59 -3.05 -23.27
CA ALA A 329 3.96 -3.17 -23.72
C ALA A 329 4.54 -4.48 -23.17
N THR A 330 5.02 -5.33 -24.07
CA THR A 330 5.79 -6.54 -23.75
C THR A 330 7.24 -6.31 -24.10
N ASN A 331 8.16 -7.02 -23.44
CA ASN A 331 9.54 -7.06 -23.92
C ASN A 331 9.51 -7.62 -25.35
N ALA A 332 10.07 -6.87 -26.29
CA ALA A 332 10.31 -7.35 -27.63
C ALA A 332 11.41 -8.41 -27.61
#